data_440edb7aab01706d3bb0a8b53cd58c8c
#
_entry.id   440edb7aab01706d3bb0a8b53cd58c8c
#
_cell.length_a   1.000
_cell.length_b   1.000
_cell.length_c   1.000
_cell.angle_alpha   90.00
_cell.angle_beta   90.00
_cell.angle_gamma   90.00
#
_symmetry.space_group_name_H-M   'P 1'
#
loop_
_entity.id
_entity.type
_entity.pdbx_description
1 polymer ?
#
loop_
_entity_poly.entity_id
_entity_poly.type
_entity_poly.pdbx_seq_one_letter_code
_entity_poly.pdbx_strand_id
1 'polypeptide(L)'
;MVGGGVVGLTTAVVLAERGRRVRVWTRDPAEATTSAVAGALWWPYRIEPVALARAWALRSLEVYEELAARSGSGVRMVEGVLGETRLDEVDGWLAERVPERRATTAGEYTGYGVRVRLPLIDMPAHLAWLRERFVAAGGVVEARTVSGFAEADAPVVINCTGLAARELVPDPSVRPVRGQLVVVENPGIDTWLVSTDAAGEYAYMFPQPGGLVLGGTAEEDVWSLEPDPATAEAIIRRCAALRPEIAGARVLEHRVGLRPTRPAVRLERDTLPDGRLLIHNYGHGGAGVTVAWGCAEEAARLAA
;
A
#
# COMPACT_ATOMS: atom_id res chain seq x y z
N MET A 1 -10.67 -15.55 7.74
CA MET A 1 -10.26 -14.56 6.72
C MET A 1 -9.18 -15.17 5.84
N VAL A 2 -9.19 -14.85 4.55
CA VAL A 2 -8.20 -15.36 3.59
C VAL A 2 -7.40 -14.19 3.00
N GLY A 3 -6.07 -14.28 3.12
CA GLY A 3 -5.09 -13.27 2.68
C GLY A 3 -4.37 -12.58 3.84
N GLY A 4 -3.03 -12.66 3.83
CA GLY A 4 -2.11 -12.17 4.88
C GLY A 4 -1.30 -10.93 4.49
N GLY A 5 -1.69 -10.21 3.44
CA GLY A 5 -1.13 -8.90 3.11
C GLY A 5 -1.65 -7.78 4.01
N VAL A 6 -1.25 -6.53 3.74
CA VAL A 6 -1.60 -5.37 4.59
C VAL A 6 -3.11 -5.23 4.80
N VAL A 7 -3.92 -5.38 3.75
CA VAL A 7 -5.38 -5.27 3.86
C VAL A 7 -5.96 -6.35 4.78
N GLY A 8 -5.52 -7.60 4.60
CA GLY A 8 -5.97 -8.71 5.43
C GLY A 8 -5.53 -8.57 6.88
N LEU A 9 -4.24 -8.34 7.14
CA LEU A 9 -3.74 -8.19 8.52
C LEU A 9 -4.38 -7.00 9.24
N THR A 10 -4.55 -5.85 8.58
CA THR A 10 -5.24 -4.69 9.17
C THR A 10 -6.69 -5.03 9.51
N THR A 11 -7.41 -5.70 8.59
CA THR A 11 -8.80 -6.15 8.83
C THR A 11 -8.86 -7.15 10.01
N ALA A 12 -7.88 -8.05 10.10
CA ALA A 12 -7.79 -9.00 11.19
C ALA A 12 -7.60 -8.33 12.55
N VAL A 13 -6.70 -7.35 12.62
CA VAL A 13 -6.47 -6.54 13.83
C VAL A 13 -7.77 -5.85 14.26
N VAL A 14 -8.41 -5.13 13.35
CA VAL A 14 -9.65 -4.39 13.66
C VAL A 14 -10.75 -5.32 14.20
N LEU A 15 -10.92 -6.49 13.60
CA LEU A 15 -11.92 -7.46 14.06
C LEU A 15 -11.57 -8.09 15.41
N ALA A 16 -10.32 -8.49 15.60
CA ALA A 16 -9.86 -9.12 16.85
C ALA A 16 -9.97 -8.15 18.03
N GLU A 17 -9.57 -6.89 17.84
CA GLU A 17 -9.68 -5.84 18.86
C GLU A 17 -11.13 -5.44 19.18
N ARG A 18 -12.07 -5.73 18.27
CA ARG A 18 -13.53 -5.64 18.53
C ARG A 18 -14.10 -6.92 19.19
N GLY A 19 -13.24 -7.80 19.67
CA GLY A 19 -13.63 -9.01 20.41
C GLY A 19 -14.10 -10.17 19.52
N ARG A 20 -13.86 -10.12 18.21
CA ARG A 20 -14.19 -11.24 17.31
C ARG A 20 -13.07 -12.29 17.33
N ARG A 21 -13.42 -13.58 17.34
CA ARG A 21 -12.45 -14.66 17.13
C ARG A 21 -12.09 -14.69 15.65
N VAL A 22 -10.85 -14.43 15.32
CA VAL A 22 -10.38 -14.31 13.92
C VAL A 22 -9.24 -15.29 13.66
N ARG A 23 -9.32 -15.98 12.52
CA ARG A 23 -8.25 -16.80 11.95
C ARG A 23 -7.90 -16.25 10.57
N VAL A 24 -6.63 -16.06 10.30
CA VAL A 24 -6.11 -15.64 8.99
C VAL A 24 -5.46 -16.84 8.32
N TRP A 25 -5.91 -17.18 7.14
CA TRP A 25 -5.25 -18.13 6.24
C TRP A 25 -4.48 -17.36 5.19
N THR A 26 -3.24 -17.68 5.03
CA THR A 26 -2.36 -17.05 4.05
C THR A 26 -1.50 -18.10 3.35
N ARG A 27 -1.39 -18.02 2.02
CA ARG A 27 -0.53 -18.90 1.24
C ARG A 27 0.94 -18.59 1.52
N ASP A 28 1.28 -17.32 1.47
CA ASP A 28 2.65 -16.82 1.61
C ASP A 28 2.80 -16.08 2.94
N PRO A 29 3.97 -16.07 3.55
CA PRO A 29 4.25 -15.23 4.71
C PRO A 29 4.15 -13.75 4.34
N ALA A 30 3.91 -12.87 5.30
CA ALA A 30 3.60 -11.46 5.06
C ALA A 30 4.71 -10.74 4.27
N GLU A 31 5.96 -11.07 4.53
CA GLU A 31 7.17 -10.57 3.87
C GLU A 31 7.32 -11.00 2.41
N ALA A 32 6.61 -12.04 1.96
CA ALA A 32 6.58 -12.50 0.58
C ALA A 32 5.33 -12.00 -0.19
N THR A 33 4.50 -11.19 0.45
CA THR A 33 3.32 -10.61 -0.21
C THR A 33 3.66 -9.36 -1.01
N THR A 34 2.82 -9.01 -1.98
CA THR A 34 2.93 -7.73 -2.71
C THR A 34 3.01 -6.52 -1.77
N SER A 35 2.41 -6.61 -0.58
CA SER A 35 2.44 -5.53 0.41
C SER A 35 3.84 -5.21 0.92
N ALA A 36 4.71 -6.21 1.05
CA ALA A 36 6.09 -6.03 1.53
C ALA A 36 6.96 -5.25 0.54
N VAL A 37 6.62 -5.29 -0.75
CA VAL A 37 7.38 -4.63 -1.82
C VAL A 37 7.00 -3.15 -1.95
N ALA A 38 5.85 -2.72 -1.42
CA ALA A 38 5.36 -1.36 -1.62
C ALA A 38 6.34 -0.30 -1.09
N GLY A 39 6.53 0.79 -1.85
CA GLY A 39 7.28 1.97 -1.40
C GLY A 39 6.58 2.69 -0.25
N ALA A 40 5.25 2.58 -0.22
CA ALA A 40 4.34 2.84 0.89
C ALA A 40 4.33 4.28 1.43
N LEU A 41 4.41 5.26 0.54
CA LEU A 41 3.93 6.61 0.87
C LEU A 41 2.40 6.56 0.95
N TRP A 42 1.82 7.15 1.99
CA TRP A 42 0.38 7.34 2.05
C TRP A 42 -0.05 8.38 1.02
N TRP A 43 -0.66 7.88 -0.07
CA TRP A 43 -1.24 8.71 -1.13
C TRP A 43 -2.28 7.89 -1.91
N PRO A 44 -3.51 8.42 -2.17
CA PRO A 44 -4.55 7.70 -2.91
C PRO A 44 -4.25 7.70 -4.41
N TYR A 45 -3.45 6.73 -4.84
CA TYR A 45 -2.98 6.59 -6.21
C TYR A 45 -3.91 5.68 -7.02
N ARG A 46 -4.52 6.21 -8.09
CA ARG A 46 -5.34 5.46 -9.07
C ARG A 46 -6.30 4.46 -8.42
N ILE A 47 -7.19 4.94 -7.56
CA ILE A 47 -8.12 4.10 -6.81
C ILE A 47 -9.55 4.63 -6.95
N GLU A 48 -10.49 3.73 -7.22
CA GLU A 48 -11.91 4.00 -7.37
C GLU A 48 -12.75 3.15 -6.38
N PRO A 49 -13.97 3.58 -6.01
CA PRO A 49 -14.61 4.85 -6.36
C PRO A 49 -14.00 6.02 -5.56
N VAL A 50 -13.70 7.13 -6.21
CA VAL A 50 -12.96 8.27 -5.62
C VAL A 50 -13.53 8.72 -4.27
N ALA A 51 -14.86 8.87 -4.17
CA ALA A 51 -15.49 9.36 -2.94
C ALA A 51 -15.26 8.41 -1.74
N LEU A 52 -15.43 7.10 -1.93
CA LEU A 52 -15.18 6.11 -0.88
C LEU A 52 -13.70 5.96 -0.60
N ALA A 53 -12.88 5.94 -1.65
CA ALA A 53 -11.42 5.85 -1.51
C ALA A 53 -10.85 7.01 -0.70
N ARG A 54 -11.35 8.23 -0.91
CA ARG A 54 -10.98 9.40 -0.09
C ARG A 54 -11.39 9.23 1.37
N ALA A 55 -12.61 8.79 1.63
CA ALA A 55 -13.09 8.54 3.00
C ALA A 55 -12.22 7.49 3.71
N TRP A 56 -11.95 6.34 3.04
CA TRP A 56 -11.08 5.30 3.59
C TRP A 56 -9.63 5.78 3.77
N ALA A 57 -9.11 6.58 2.83
CA ALA A 57 -7.78 7.14 2.92
C ALA A 57 -7.66 8.11 4.09
N LEU A 58 -8.59 9.06 4.26
CA LEU A 58 -8.58 10.01 5.38
C LEU A 58 -8.69 9.29 6.72
N ARG A 59 -9.56 8.28 6.84
CA ARG A 59 -9.63 7.46 8.05
C ARG A 59 -8.31 6.72 8.33
N SER A 60 -7.67 6.20 7.29
CA SER A 60 -6.36 5.56 7.40
C SER A 60 -5.27 6.55 7.80
N LEU A 61 -5.31 7.79 7.31
CA LEU A 61 -4.39 8.85 7.69
C LEU A 61 -4.44 9.11 9.20
N GLU A 62 -5.64 9.25 9.77
CA GLU A 62 -5.83 9.42 11.22
C GLU A 62 -5.13 8.33 12.03
N VAL A 63 -5.32 7.07 11.61
CA VAL A 63 -4.68 5.95 12.29
C VAL A 63 -3.17 5.95 12.10
N TYR A 64 -2.69 6.27 10.90
CA TYR A 64 -1.24 6.33 10.66
C TYR A 64 -0.56 7.48 11.42
N GLU A 65 -1.21 8.62 11.61
CA GLU A 65 -0.72 9.71 12.46
C GLU A 65 -0.56 9.24 13.92
N GLU A 66 -1.56 8.52 14.46
CA GLU A 66 -1.47 7.92 15.78
C GLU A 66 -0.34 6.86 15.87
N LEU A 67 -0.20 6.04 14.83
CA LEU A 67 0.82 4.99 14.78
C LEU A 67 2.24 5.56 14.64
N ALA A 68 2.40 6.70 13.97
CA ALA A 68 3.69 7.37 13.85
C ALA A 68 4.23 7.89 15.21
N ALA A 69 3.35 8.10 16.18
CA ALA A 69 3.72 8.44 17.55
C ALA A 69 4.12 7.20 18.40
N ARG A 70 3.95 5.99 17.87
CA ARG A 70 4.26 4.72 18.56
C ARG A 70 5.50 4.07 17.97
N SER A 71 6.47 3.75 18.81
CA SER A 71 7.65 2.99 18.38
C SER A 71 7.26 1.59 17.87
N GLY A 72 7.98 1.11 16.87
CA GLY A 72 7.83 -0.25 16.33
C GLY A 72 6.72 -0.45 15.31
N SER A 73 5.85 0.53 15.08
CA SER A 73 4.74 0.42 14.11
C SER A 73 5.20 0.40 12.64
N GLY A 74 6.45 0.79 12.36
CA GLY A 74 6.97 0.98 11.01
C GLY A 74 6.45 2.26 10.32
N VAL A 75 5.64 3.09 10.99
CA VAL A 75 5.06 4.31 10.43
C VAL A 75 5.84 5.53 10.90
N ARG A 76 6.15 6.44 9.98
CA ARG A 76 6.79 7.72 10.26
C ARG A 76 6.10 8.84 9.51
N MET A 77 5.95 10.00 10.13
CA MET A 77 5.55 11.22 9.42
C MET A 77 6.80 11.86 8.81
N VAL A 78 6.88 11.86 7.50
CA VAL A 78 8.07 12.34 6.75
C VAL A 78 7.65 13.48 5.83
N GLU A 79 8.44 14.55 5.83
CA GLU A 79 8.24 15.66 4.90
C GLU A 79 8.72 15.27 3.49
N GLY A 80 8.05 15.80 2.47
CA GLY A 80 8.47 15.60 1.09
C GLY A 80 7.71 16.48 0.13
N VAL A 81 7.88 16.20 -1.16
CA VAL A 81 7.33 17.01 -2.24
C VAL A 81 6.52 16.14 -3.20
N LEU A 82 5.31 16.58 -3.48
CA LEU A 82 4.52 16.18 -4.65
C LEU A 82 4.90 17.14 -5.78
N GLY A 83 5.77 16.70 -6.66
CA GLY A 83 6.15 17.45 -7.85
C GLY A 83 5.02 17.53 -8.87
N GLU A 84 5.05 18.52 -9.76
CA GLU A 84 4.05 18.80 -10.80
C GLU A 84 2.61 18.83 -10.28
N THR A 85 2.45 19.07 -8.96
CA THR A 85 1.16 19.17 -8.28
C THR A 85 0.94 20.61 -7.81
N ARG A 86 -0.23 21.16 -8.06
CA ARG A 86 -0.61 22.48 -7.59
C ARG A 86 -1.32 22.41 -6.24
N LEU A 87 -1.22 23.45 -5.45
CA LEU A 87 -1.82 23.47 -4.12
C LEU A 87 -3.34 23.32 -4.16
N ASP A 88 -4.00 23.94 -5.16
CA ASP A 88 -5.45 23.87 -5.38
C ASP A 88 -5.93 22.44 -5.77
N GLU A 89 -5.09 21.64 -6.38
CA GLU A 89 -5.40 20.24 -6.72
C GLU A 89 -5.54 19.34 -5.47
N VAL A 90 -4.87 19.70 -4.40
CA VAL A 90 -4.91 18.95 -3.12
C VAL A 90 -5.81 19.60 -2.07
N ASP A 91 -6.22 20.84 -2.24
CA ASP A 91 -6.99 21.61 -1.26
C ASP A 91 -8.40 21.05 -0.99
N GLY A 92 -9.08 20.54 -2.01
CA GLY A 92 -10.48 20.18 -1.92
C GLY A 92 -10.82 19.00 -0.97
N TRP A 93 -9.86 18.18 -0.57
CA TRP A 93 -10.11 17.01 0.26
C TRP A 93 -9.06 16.77 1.36
N LEU A 94 -7.87 17.36 1.22
CA LEU A 94 -6.75 17.18 2.15
C LEU A 94 -6.56 18.40 3.06
N ALA A 95 -7.16 19.54 2.70
CA ALA A 95 -6.93 20.82 3.33
C ALA A 95 -7.10 20.81 4.87
N GLU A 96 -8.19 20.22 5.34
CA GLU A 96 -8.52 20.20 6.77
C GLU A 96 -7.60 19.27 7.57
N ARG A 97 -7.11 18.19 6.91
CA ARG A 97 -6.32 17.14 7.57
C ARG A 97 -4.81 17.38 7.52
N VAL A 98 -4.34 18.13 6.52
CA VAL A 98 -2.92 18.47 6.36
C VAL A 98 -2.78 19.97 6.16
N PRO A 99 -2.96 20.76 7.23
CA PRO A 99 -2.96 22.23 7.15
C PRO A 99 -1.60 22.82 6.80
N GLU A 100 -0.49 22.12 7.11
CA GLU A 100 0.87 22.62 6.91
C GLU A 100 1.40 22.47 5.46
N ARG A 101 0.55 21.99 4.53
CA ARG A 101 0.94 21.90 3.12
C ARG A 101 1.19 23.29 2.54
N ARG A 102 2.21 23.42 1.70
CA ARG A 102 2.54 24.68 1.05
C ARG A 102 3.13 24.45 -0.34
N ALA A 103 2.98 25.43 -1.22
CA ALA A 103 3.70 25.42 -2.49
C ALA A 103 5.22 25.38 -2.25
N THR A 104 5.95 24.68 -3.13
CA THR A 104 7.42 24.68 -3.11
C THR A 104 7.97 26.06 -3.44
N THR A 105 9.13 26.38 -2.87
CA THR A 105 9.88 27.61 -3.16
C THR A 105 11.11 27.28 -4.02
N ALA A 106 11.68 28.32 -4.65
CA ALA A 106 12.90 28.16 -5.42
C ALA A 106 14.03 27.54 -4.57
N GLY A 107 14.68 26.50 -5.09
CA GLY A 107 15.75 25.76 -4.41
C GLY A 107 15.27 24.54 -3.61
N GLU A 108 13.98 24.40 -3.35
CA GLU A 108 13.45 23.19 -2.68
C GLU A 108 13.17 22.05 -3.68
N TYR A 109 12.81 22.40 -4.90
CA TYR A 109 12.53 21.49 -5.99
C TYR A 109 12.77 22.20 -7.33
N THR A 110 13.14 21.46 -8.36
CA THR A 110 13.47 22.03 -9.68
C THR A 110 12.25 22.51 -10.49
N GLY A 111 11.05 22.11 -10.09
CA GLY A 111 9.77 22.48 -10.69
C GLY A 111 8.82 23.15 -9.69
N TYR A 112 7.54 23.18 -10.03
CA TYR A 112 6.50 23.51 -9.06
C TYR A 112 6.04 22.25 -8.33
N GLY A 113 5.52 22.37 -7.12
CA GLY A 113 5.05 21.23 -6.34
C GLY A 113 4.44 21.66 -5.02
N VAL A 114 3.97 20.67 -4.28
CA VAL A 114 3.43 20.87 -2.93
C VAL A 114 4.33 20.16 -1.93
N ARG A 115 4.88 20.93 -1.00
CA ARG A 115 5.58 20.39 0.17
C ARG A 115 4.56 20.01 1.22
N VAL A 116 4.67 18.78 1.73
CA VAL A 116 3.70 18.22 2.66
C VAL A 116 4.34 17.14 3.52
N ARG A 117 3.85 16.96 4.74
CA ARG A 117 4.28 15.89 5.65
C ARG A 117 3.23 14.78 5.66
N LEU A 118 3.62 13.58 5.21
CA LEU A 118 2.71 12.44 5.08
C LEU A 118 3.30 11.18 5.74
N PRO A 119 2.47 10.19 6.06
CA PRO A 119 2.93 8.88 6.50
C PRO A 119 3.77 8.18 5.43
N LEU A 120 4.97 7.79 5.79
CA LEU A 120 5.83 6.88 5.06
C LEU A 120 5.99 5.61 5.89
N ILE A 121 5.62 4.47 5.32
CA ILE A 121 5.52 3.21 6.04
C ILE A 121 6.65 2.28 5.62
N ASP A 122 7.43 1.79 6.57
CA ASP A 122 8.35 0.67 6.38
C ASP A 122 7.52 -0.62 6.37
N MET A 123 7.25 -1.15 5.18
CA MET A 123 6.32 -2.26 5.02
C MET A 123 6.75 -3.55 5.71
N PRO A 124 8.01 -3.99 5.64
CA PRO A 124 8.44 -5.14 6.41
C PRO A 124 8.18 -5.00 7.91
N ALA A 125 8.55 -3.88 8.51
CA ALA A 125 8.32 -3.60 9.92
C ALA A 125 6.82 -3.49 10.25
N HIS A 126 6.06 -2.82 9.40
CA HIS A 126 4.62 -2.63 9.60
C HIS A 126 3.82 -3.94 9.53
N LEU A 127 4.15 -4.81 8.57
CA LEU A 127 3.51 -6.13 8.45
C LEU A 127 3.83 -7.03 9.64
N ALA A 128 5.08 -7.02 10.12
CA ALA A 128 5.47 -7.74 11.33
C ALA A 128 4.70 -7.22 12.55
N TRP A 129 4.63 -5.89 12.70
CA TRP A 129 3.88 -5.25 13.78
C TRP A 129 2.37 -5.55 13.73
N LEU A 130 1.75 -5.52 12.56
CA LEU A 130 0.33 -5.91 12.39
C LEU A 130 0.10 -7.35 12.81
N ARG A 131 1.00 -8.27 12.42
CA ARG A 131 0.92 -9.68 12.79
C ARG A 131 1.05 -9.87 14.31
N GLU A 132 2.01 -9.23 14.93
CA GLU A 132 2.21 -9.27 16.39
C GLU A 132 0.99 -8.72 17.14
N ARG A 133 0.47 -7.56 16.72
CA ARG A 133 -0.72 -6.94 17.29
C ARG A 133 -1.95 -7.84 17.15
N PHE A 134 -2.11 -8.49 15.99
CA PHE A 134 -3.19 -9.45 15.76
C PHE A 134 -3.10 -10.67 16.67
N VAL A 135 -1.91 -11.24 16.82
CA VAL A 135 -1.67 -12.41 17.72
C VAL A 135 -1.88 -12.01 19.19
N ALA A 136 -1.42 -10.82 19.59
CA ALA A 136 -1.64 -10.30 20.94
C ALA A 136 -3.14 -10.09 21.27
N ALA A 137 -3.96 -9.78 20.24
CA ALA A 137 -5.42 -9.73 20.37
C ALA A 137 -6.12 -11.11 20.31
N GLY A 138 -5.35 -12.22 20.38
CA GLY A 138 -5.88 -13.58 20.38
C GLY A 138 -6.13 -14.16 18.98
N GLY A 139 -5.65 -13.51 17.95
CA GLY A 139 -5.77 -13.99 16.57
C GLY A 139 -4.79 -15.08 16.21
N VAL A 140 -5.12 -15.90 15.21
CA VAL A 140 -4.29 -17.01 14.72
C VAL A 140 -4.00 -16.85 13.24
N VAL A 141 -2.72 -16.97 12.85
CA VAL A 141 -2.29 -16.97 11.44
C VAL A 141 -1.84 -18.38 11.09
N GLU A 142 -2.40 -18.94 10.02
CA GLU A 142 -2.10 -20.28 9.52
C GLU A 142 -1.60 -20.19 8.06
N ALA A 143 -0.48 -20.83 7.77
CA ALA A 143 -0.02 -21.05 6.42
C ALA A 143 -0.95 -22.06 5.73
N ARG A 144 -1.78 -21.57 4.79
CA ARG A 144 -2.75 -22.40 4.09
C ARG A 144 -3.11 -21.82 2.73
N THR A 145 -2.99 -22.63 1.70
CA THR A 145 -3.55 -22.37 0.38
C THR A 145 -4.99 -22.89 0.32
N VAL A 146 -5.90 -22.09 -0.17
CA VAL A 146 -7.30 -22.48 -0.37
C VAL A 146 -7.62 -22.57 -1.85
N SER A 147 -8.49 -23.49 -2.21
CA SER A 147 -9.08 -23.60 -3.56
C SER A 147 -10.47 -22.90 -3.64
N GLY A 148 -11.06 -22.56 -2.51
CA GLY A 148 -12.32 -21.84 -2.41
C GLY A 148 -12.67 -21.44 -0.99
N PHE A 149 -13.56 -20.48 -0.83
CA PHE A 149 -13.95 -19.95 0.47
C PHE A 149 -14.86 -20.88 1.27
N ALA A 150 -15.49 -21.89 0.62
CA ALA A 150 -16.29 -22.91 1.29
C ALA A 150 -15.48 -23.78 2.25
N GLU A 151 -14.15 -23.86 2.05
CA GLU A 151 -13.23 -24.57 2.97
C GLU A 151 -13.17 -23.95 4.38
N ALA A 152 -13.56 -22.69 4.53
CA ALA A 152 -13.51 -22.02 5.82
C ALA A 152 -14.63 -22.54 6.74
N ASP A 153 -14.29 -23.03 7.91
CA ASP A 153 -15.24 -23.39 8.96
C ASP A 153 -15.50 -22.16 9.86
N ALA A 154 -16.26 -21.21 9.31
CA ALA A 154 -16.62 -19.99 10.04
C ALA A 154 -17.92 -19.40 9.44
N PRO A 155 -18.78 -18.77 10.24
CA PRO A 155 -20.04 -18.17 9.76
C PRO A 155 -19.81 -16.96 8.86
N VAL A 156 -18.66 -16.30 8.99
CA VAL A 156 -18.26 -15.16 8.17
C VAL A 156 -16.88 -15.41 7.57
N VAL A 157 -16.77 -15.27 6.27
CA VAL A 157 -15.50 -15.33 5.54
C VAL A 157 -15.19 -13.97 4.94
N ILE A 158 -13.94 -13.51 5.08
CA ILE A 158 -13.51 -12.23 4.48
C ILE A 158 -12.41 -12.53 3.47
N ASN A 159 -12.63 -12.11 2.25
CA ASN A 159 -11.72 -12.25 1.12
C ASN A 159 -10.82 -11.02 0.99
N CYS A 160 -9.54 -11.17 1.39
CA CYS A 160 -8.48 -10.18 1.21
C CYS A 160 -7.35 -10.73 0.32
N THR A 161 -7.68 -11.54 -0.68
CA THR A 161 -6.71 -12.36 -1.42
C THR A 161 -5.98 -11.62 -2.54
N GLY A 162 -6.26 -10.33 -2.75
CA GLY A 162 -5.59 -9.52 -3.78
C GLY A 162 -5.75 -10.13 -5.16
N LEU A 163 -4.65 -10.44 -5.87
CA LEU A 163 -4.69 -11.04 -7.21
C LEU A 163 -5.36 -12.41 -7.26
N ALA A 164 -5.27 -13.21 -6.19
CA ALA A 164 -5.88 -14.53 -6.17
C ALA A 164 -7.43 -14.47 -6.20
N ALA A 165 -8.03 -13.31 -5.95
CA ALA A 165 -9.47 -13.11 -6.12
C ALA A 165 -9.92 -13.35 -7.58
N ARG A 166 -9.01 -13.17 -8.56
CA ARG A 166 -9.27 -13.48 -9.96
C ARG A 166 -9.76 -14.92 -10.18
N GLU A 167 -9.19 -15.85 -9.44
CA GLU A 167 -9.51 -17.28 -9.54
C GLU A 167 -10.52 -17.71 -8.48
N LEU A 168 -10.35 -17.27 -7.24
CA LEU A 168 -11.15 -17.71 -6.09
C LEU A 168 -12.60 -17.23 -6.12
N VAL A 169 -12.90 -16.09 -6.76
CA VAL A 169 -14.26 -15.56 -6.98
C VAL A 169 -14.56 -15.31 -8.45
N PRO A 170 -13.97 -16.05 -9.38
CA PRO A 170 -13.83 -15.79 -10.82
C PRO A 170 -14.09 -14.33 -11.23
N ASP A 171 -13.22 -13.42 -10.75
CA ASP A 171 -13.31 -11.99 -11.08
C ASP A 171 -12.25 -11.61 -12.13
N PRO A 172 -12.56 -11.70 -13.43
CA PRO A 172 -11.60 -11.41 -14.51
C PRO A 172 -11.20 -9.94 -14.57
N SER A 173 -11.89 -9.05 -13.85
CA SER A 173 -11.54 -7.63 -13.77
C SER A 173 -10.32 -7.37 -12.87
N VAL A 174 -9.94 -8.34 -12.04
CA VAL A 174 -8.69 -8.27 -11.27
C VAL A 174 -7.51 -8.55 -12.17
N ARG A 175 -6.60 -7.58 -12.29
CA ARG A 175 -5.42 -7.66 -13.14
C ARG A 175 -4.17 -7.22 -12.40
N PRO A 176 -2.98 -7.76 -12.74
CA PRO A 176 -1.73 -7.26 -12.21
C PRO A 176 -1.33 -5.96 -12.89
N VAL A 177 -0.83 -5.02 -12.09
CA VAL A 177 0.03 -3.94 -12.59
C VAL A 177 1.40 -4.15 -11.96
N ARG A 178 2.35 -4.60 -12.76
CA ARG A 178 3.71 -4.86 -12.33
C ARG A 178 4.41 -3.56 -11.99
N GLY A 179 5.08 -3.52 -10.85
CA GLY A 179 5.93 -2.41 -10.44
C GLY A 179 7.30 -2.89 -10.01
N GLN A 180 8.34 -2.30 -10.59
CA GLN A 180 9.71 -2.52 -10.19
C GLN A 180 10.25 -1.35 -9.40
N LEU A 181 10.99 -1.63 -8.35
CA LEU A 181 11.69 -0.70 -7.47
C LEU A 181 13.16 -1.07 -7.38
N VAL A 182 13.99 -0.09 -7.07
CA VAL A 182 15.39 -0.29 -6.71
C VAL A 182 15.65 0.30 -5.33
N VAL A 183 16.26 -0.47 -4.46
CA VAL A 183 16.73 0.04 -3.17
C VAL A 183 18.22 0.33 -3.29
N VAL A 184 18.62 1.55 -2.98
CA VAL A 184 20.02 1.96 -2.98
C VAL A 184 20.46 2.40 -1.59
N GLU A 185 21.77 2.40 -1.36
CA GLU A 185 22.34 3.04 -0.18
C GLU A 185 21.91 4.51 -0.15
N ASN A 186 21.41 4.97 0.99
CA ASN A 186 20.89 6.34 1.08
C ASN A 186 22.03 7.35 1.16
N PRO A 187 22.20 8.25 0.17
CA PRO A 187 23.25 9.24 0.18
C PRO A 187 23.02 10.44 1.13
N GLY A 188 22.08 10.33 2.05
CA GLY A 188 21.73 11.40 3.00
C GLY A 188 20.39 12.09 2.69
N ILE A 189 19.55 11.49 1.88
CA ILE A 189 18.19 12.00 1.57
C ILE A 189 17.25 11.62 2.71
N ASP A 190 16.65 12.60 3.35
CA ASP A 190 15.71 12.45 4.48
C ASP A 190 14.26 12.83 4.14
N THR A 191 14.04 13.42 2.97
CA THR A 191 12.72 13.82 2.46
C THR A 191 12.30 12.91 1.31
N TRP A 192 11.00 12.60 1.22
CA TRP A 192 10.48 11.87 0.06
C TRP A 192 10.18 12.83 -1.09
N LEU A 193 10.23 12.32 -2.32
CA LEU A 193 9.83 13.02 -3.53
C LEU A 193 9.00 12.09 -4.41
N VAL A 194 7.92 12.61 -4.97
CA VAL A 194 7.17 11.99 -6.09
C VAL A 194 7.07 13.02 -7.20
N SER A 195 7.46 12.66 -8.40
CA SER A 195 7.48 13.54 -9.57
C SER A 195 7.21 12.72 -10.84
N THR A 196 6.99 13.39 -11.93
CA THR A 196 6.99 12.82 -13.28
C THR A 196 8.08 13.48 -14.10
N ASP A 197 8.71 12.73 -14.98
CA ASP A 197 9.65 13.31 -15.96
C ASP A 197 8.90 13.93 -17.14
N ALA A 198 9.65 14.53 -18.08
CA ALA A 198 9.09 15.16 -19.27
C ALA A 198 8.32 14.18 -20.21
N ALA A 199 8.54 12.88 -20.07
CA ALA A 199 7.81 11.82 -20.76
C ALA A 199 6.57 11.33 -20.00
N GLY A 200 6.30 11.89 -18.80
CA GLY A 200 5.21 11.49 -17.93
C GLY A 200 5.50 10.22 -17.12
N GLU A 201 6.74 9.75 -17.09
CA GLU A 201 7.15 8.59 -16.33
C GLU A 201 7.38 8.96 -14.86
N TYR A 202 6.86 8.14 -13.96
CA TYR A 202 7.02 8.37 -12.52
C TYR A 202 8.46 8.20 -12.06
N ALA A 203 8.93 9.16 -11.28
CA ALA A 203 10.13 9.08 -10.48
C ALA A 203 9.77 9.38 -9.02
N TYR A 204 10.07 8.47 -8.12
CA TYR A 204 9.90 8.71 -6.70
C TYR A 204 11.06 8.15 -5.89
N MET A 205 11.31 8.75 -4.76
CA MET A 205 12.32 8.34 -3.82
C MET A 205 11.79 8.43 -2.39
N PHE A 206 11.91 7.33 -1.65
CA PHE A 206 11.39 7.21 -0.29
C PHE A 206 12.51 6.79 0.65
N PRO A 207 12.93 7.65 1.61
CA PRO A 207 13.94 7.30 2.60
C PRO A 207 13.37 6.31 3.61
N GLN A 208 13.77 5.05 3.50
CA GLN A 208 13.40 3.98 4.42
C GLN A 208 14.59 3.59 5.30
N PRO A 209 14.36 2.96 6.46
CA PRO A 209 15.47 2.53 7.34
C PRO A 209 16.48 1.60 6.65
N GLY A 210 16.04 0.79 5.69
CA GLY A 210 16.87 -0.15 4.93
C GLY A 210 17.57 0.45 3.72
N GLY A 211 17.39 1.74 3.42
CA GLY A 211 17.97 2.42 2.26
C GLY A 211 17.01 3.39 1.59
N LEU A 212 17.42 3.95 0.47
CA LEU A 212 16.54 4.82 -0.33
C LEU A 212 15.82 3.97 -1.39
N VAL A 213 14.50 3.91 -1.29
CA VAL A 213 13.65 3.20 -2.27
C VAL A 213 13.41 4.12 -3.46
N LEU A 214 13.84 3.69 -4.63
CA LEU A 214 13.64 4.40 -5.89
C LEU A 214 12.57 3.68 -6.72
N GLY A 215 11.70 4.46 -7.34
CA GLY A 215 10.68 3.90 -8.22
C GLY A 215 10.22 4.88 -9.29
N GLY A 216 9.40 4.47 -10.18
CA GLY A 216 9.01 3.11 -10.35
C GLY A 216 8.33 2.90 -11.70
N THR A 217 7.83 1.68 -11.90
CA THR A 217 7.08 1.33 -13.11
C THR A 217 5.64 0.98 -12.81
N ALA A 218 4.81 0.97 -13.87
CA ALA A 218 3.42 0.52 -13.83
C ALA A 218 3.09 -0.17 -15.16
N GLU A 219 3.42 -1.47 -15.25
CA GLU A 219 3.26 -2.28 -16.46
C GLU A 219 1.98 -3.11 -16.34
N GLU A 220 0.96 -2.77 -17.12
CA GLU A 220 -0.35 -3.41 -17.08
C GLU A 220 -0.28 -4.83 -17.66
N ASP A 221 -1.01 -5.75 -17.03
CA ASP A 221 -1.15 -7.16 -17.43
C ASP A 221 0.16 -7.97 -17.48
N VAL A 222 1.24 -7.46 -16.88
CA VAL A 222 2.53 -8.17 -16.76
C VAL A 222 2.58 -8.97 -15.47
N TRP A 223 2.76 -10.29 -15.58
CA TRP A 223 2.76 -11.26 -14.47
C TRP A 223 4.16 -11.62 -13.96
N SER A 224 5.22 -11.22 -14.66
CA SER A 224 6.59 -11.55 -14.27
C SER A 224 6.96 -10.87 -12.94
N LEU A 225 7.59 -11.62 -12.05
CA LEU A 225 8.23 -11.14 -10.84
C LEU A 225 9.75 -10.98 -10.98
N GLU A 226 10.30 -11.32 -12.16
CA GLU A 226 11.72 -11.19 -12.42
C GLU A 226 12.11 -9.71 -12.56
N PRO A 227 13.14 -9.24 -11.83
CA PRO A 227 13.68 -7.90 -12.03
C PRO A 227 14.29 -7.75 -13.43
N ASP A 228 14.00 -6.62 -14.09
CA ASP A 228 14.64 -6.26 -15.35
C ASP A 228 15.77 -5.24 -15.11
N PRO A 229 17.03 -5.57 -15.46
CA PRO A 229 18.17 -4.67 -15.24
C PRO A 229 18.04 -3.33 -15.99
N ALA A 230 17.53 -3.33 -17.23
CA ALA A 230 17.38 -2.09 -18.00
C ALA A 230 16.35 -1.14 -17.36
N THR A 231 15.26 -1.69 -16.85
CA THR A 231 14.26 -0.96 -16.06
C THR A 231 14.88 -0.40 -14.78
N ALA A 232 15.71 -1.17 -14.07
CA ALA A 232 16.38 -0.70 -12.87
C ALA A 232 17.31 0.49 -13.14
N GLU A 233 18.12 0.42 -14.19
CA GLU A 233 18.97 1.52 -14.64
C GLU A 233 18.14 2.77 -15.03
N ALA A 234 17.01 2.58 -15.70
CA ALA A 234 16.13 3.68 -16.07
C ALA A 234 15.53 4.37 -14.83
N ILE A 235 15.12 3.60 -13.81
CA ILE A 235 14.64 4.14 -12.52
C ILE A 235 15.74 4.97 -11.85
N ILE A 236 16.95 4.45 -11.74
CA ILE A 236 18.08 5.16 -11.12
C ILE A 236 18.38 6.46 -11.88
N ARG A 237 18.43 6.42 -13.22
CA ARG A 237 18.69 7.63 -14.02
C ARG A 237 17.62 8.70 -13.81
N ARG A 238 16.33 8.34 -13.79
CA ARG A 238 15.24 9.31 -13.54
C ARG A 238 15.35 9.93 -12.16
N CYS A 239 15.59 9.13 -11.13
CA CYS A 239 15.77 9.65 -9.78
C CYS A 239 17.03 10.51 -9.65
N ALA A 240 18.14 10.13 -10.28
CA ALA A 240 19.37 10.90 -10.29
C ALA A 240 19.27 12.25 -11.05
N ALA A 241 18.38 12.33 -12.04
CA ALA A 241 18.09 13.60 -12.72
C ALA A 241 17.43 14.63 -11.78
N LEU A 242 16.67 14.16 -10.79
CA LEU A 242 16.03 15.02 -9.78
C LEU A 242 16.93 15.24 -8.56
N ARG A 243 17.74 14.25 -8.19
CA ARG A 243 18.65 14.26 -7.04
C ARG A 243 19.99 13.64 -7.45
N PRO A 244 20.95 14.47 -7.93
CA PRO A 244 22.23 13.99 -8.46
C PRO A 244 23.04 13.12 -7.50
N GLU A 245 22.83 13.26 -6.18
CA GLU A 245 23.46 12.47 -5.14
C GLU A 245 23.20 10.97 -5.28
N ILE A 246 22.13 10.58 -5.98
CA ILE A 246 21.75 9.19 -6.21
C ILE A 246 22.64 8.51 -7.28
N ALA A 247 23.25 9.27 -8.18
CA ALA A 247 23.93 8.73 -9.36
C ALA A 247 25.05 7.71 -9.06
N GLY A 248 25.69 7.79 -7.90
CA GLY A 248 26.75 6.85 -7.49
C GLY A 248 26.34 5.91 -6.35
N ALA A 249 25.09 5.90 -5.95
CA ALA A 249 24.64 5.12 -4.82
C ALA A 249 24.67 3.60 -5.13
N ARG A 250 25.20 2.82 -4.19
CA ARG A 250 25.28 1.35 -4.34
C ARG A 250 23.88 0.72 -4.32
N VAL A 251 23.57 -0.09 -5.31
CA VAL A 251 22.33 -0.87 -5.34
C VAL A 251 22.40 -1.96 -4.27
N LEU A 252 21.39 -1.99 -3.42
CA LEU A 252 21.22 -2.98 -2.34
C LEU A 252 20.28 -4.10 -2.74
N GLU A 253 19.16 -3.78 -3.43
CA GLU A 253 18.11 -4.73 -3.74
C GLU A 253 17.28 -4.28 -4.95
N HIS A 254 16.79 -5.25 -5.71
CA HIS A 254 15.72 -5.07 -6.69
C HIS A 254 14.44 -5.69 -6.16
N ARG A 255 13.32 -4.96 -6.24
CA ARG A 255 12.01 -5.43 -5.81
C ARG A 255 11.02 -5.38 -6.96
N VAL A 256 10.21 -6.41 -7.08
CA VAL A 256 9.12 -6.48 -8.05
C VAL A 256 7.85 -6.90 -7.34
N GLY A 257 6.75 -6.18 -7.57
CA GLY A 257 5.44 -6.51 -7.01
C GLY A 257 4.34 -6.37 -8.03
N LEU A 258 3.31 -7.19 -7.89
CA LEU A 258 2.12 -7.18 -8.73
C LEU A 258 0.98 -6.52 -7.97
N ARG A 259 0.65 -5.29 -8.32
CA ARG A 259 -0.48 -4.56 -7.71
C ARG A 259 -1.79 -5.21 -8.14
N PRO A 260 -2.68 -5.61 -7.20
CA PRO A 260 -3.97 -6.22 -7.54
C PRO A 260 -4.97 -5.15 -7.97
N THR A 261 -4.92 -4.78 -9.23
CA THR A 261 -5.72 -3.67 -9.77
C THR A 261 -7.09 -4.18 -10.24
N ARG A 262 -8.11 -3.38 -10.02
CA ARG A 262 -9.49 -3.56 -10.45
C ARG A 262 -10.07 -2.19 -10.83
N PRO A 263 -11.10 -2.09 -11.69
CA PRO A 263 -11.75 -0.81 -12.00
C PRO A 263 -12.23 -0.04 -10.77
N ALA A 264 -12.69 -0.76 -9.73
CA ALA A 264 -13.02 -0.19 -8.43
C ALA A 264 -12.72 -1.20 -7.32
N VAL A 265 -12.40 -0.74 -6.12
CA VAL A 265 -12.28 -1.61 -4.94
C VAL A 265 -13.58 -2.39 -4.73
N ARG A 266 -13.46 -3.68 -4.51
CA ARG A 266 -14.59 -4.52 -4.12
C ARG A 266 -14.61 -4.66 -2.61
N LEU A 267 -15.46 -3.88 -1.95
CA LEU A 267 -15.69 -3.93 -0.50
C LEU A 267 -17.20 -4.02 -0.25
N GLU A 268 -17.71 -5.25 -0.19
CA GLU A 268 -19.13 -5.52 -0.14
C GLU A 268 -19.44 -6.88 0.47
N ARG A 269 -20.73 -7.08 0.87
CA ARG A 269 -21.25 -8.39 1.26
C ARG A 269 -21.59 -9.22 0.04
N ASP A 270 -21.33 -10.51 0.16
CA ASP A 270 -21.78 -11.55 -0.75
C ASP A 270 -22.19 -12.80 0.06
N THR A 271 -22.68 -13.83 -0.59
CA THR A 271 -23.14 -15.06 0.07
C THR A 271 -22.46 -16.27 -0.56
N LEU A 272 -21.90 -17.14 0.27
CA LEU A 272 -21.39 -18.44 -0.17
C LEU A 272 -22.54 -19.36 -0.58
N PRO A 273 -22.28 -20.38 -1.42
CA PRO A 273 -23.33 -21.33 -1.84
C PRO A 273 -24.06 -22.03 -0.70
N ASP A 274 -23.44 -22.13 0.47
CA ASP A 274 -24.02 -22.73 1.68
C ASP A 274 -24.75 -21.72 2.59
N GLY A 275 -24.94 -20.48 2.14
CA GLY A 275 -25.65 -19.42 2.84
C GLY A 275 -24.82 -18.59 3.83
N ARG A 276 -23.55 -18.93 4.05
CA ARG A 276 -22.67 -18.14 4.93
C ARG A 276 -22.29 -16.79 4.32
N LEU A 277 -22.02 -15.84 5.18
CA LEU A 277 -21.63 -14.48 4.77
C LEU A 277 -20.19 -14.48 4.21
N LEU A 278 -20.04 -13.96 3.00
CA LEU A 278 -18.74 -13.63 2.40
C LEU A 278 -18.62 -12.10 2.30
N ILE A 279 -17.49 -11.57 2.72
CA ILE A 279 -17.18 -10.15 2.56
C ILE A 279 -15.96 -10.04 1.66
N HIS A 280 -16.08 -9.30 0.59
CA HIS A 280 -14.96 -8.97 -0.27
C HIS A 280 -14.25 -7.72 0.25
N ASN A 281 -12.93 -7.70 0.21
CA ASN A 281 -12.07 -6.55 0.51
C ASN A 281 -10.77 -6.68 -0.30
N TYR A 282 -10.87 -6.42 -1.62
CA TYR A 282 -9.76 -6.58 -2.55
C TYR A 282 -9.85 -5.61 -3.74
N GLY A 283 -8.82 -5.60 -4.59
CA GLY A 283 -8.79 -4.78 -5.81
C GLY A 283 -8.30 -3.35 -5.59
N HIS A 284 -7.46 -3.13 -4.58
CA HIS A 284 -6.97 -1.81 -4.17
C HIS A 284 -5.84 -1.25 -5.05
N GLY A 285 -5.37 -1.99 -6.05
CA GLY A 285 -4.28 -1.58 -6.93
C GLY A 285 -3.02 -1.17 -6.15
N GLY A 286 -2.52 0.01 -6.44
CA GLY A 286 -1.35 0.59 -5.76
C GLY A 286 -1.64 1.30 -4.43
N ALA A 287 -2.91 1.44 -4.04
CA ALA A 287 -3.32 2.21 -2.86
C ALA A 287 -3.72 1.36 -1.65
N GLY A 288 -3.46 0.06 -1.65
CA GLY A 288 -3.88 -0.84 -0.57
C GLY A 288 -3.40 -0.42 0.81
N VAL A 289 -2.19 0.08 0.94
CA VAL A 289 -1.65 0.64 2.20
C VAL A 289 -2.43 1.90 2.58
N THR A 290 -2.63 2.80 1.62
CA THR A 290 -3.28 4.10 1.83
C THR A 290 -4.67 3.98 2.45
N VAL A 291 -5.44 2.96 2.06
CA VAL A 291 -6.84 2.80 2.49
C VAL A 291 -7.04 1.66 3.50
N ALA A 292 -5.97 0.99 3.94
CA ALA A 292 -6.07 -0.27 4.71
C ALA A 292 -6.96 -0.16 5.94
N TRP A 293 -6.79 0.86 6.77
CA TRP A 293 -7.55 1.03 8.01
C TRP A 293 -9.02 1.39 7.77
N GLY A 294 -9.29 2.32 6.85
CA GLY A 294 -10.66 2.66 6.49
C GLY A 294 -11.42 1.48 5.88
N CYS A 295 -10.79 0.73 4.98
CA CYS A 295 -11.37 -0.49 4.43
C CYS A 295 -11.56 -1.57 5.49
N ALA A 296 -10.64 -1.70 6.45
CA ALA A 296 -10.75 -2.66 7.54
C ALA A 296 -11.94 -2.36 8.47
N GLU A 297 -12.15 -1.10 8.81
CA GLU A 297 -13.30 -0.68 9.63
C GLU A 297 -14.63 -0.90 8.92
N GLU A 298 -14.68 -0.62 7.62
CA GLU A 298 -15.86 -0.89 6.79
C GLU A 298 -16.13 -2.40 6.65
N ALA A 299 -15.08 -3.21 6.40
CA ALA A 299 -15.22 -4.67 6.38
C ALA A 299 -15.74 -5.21 7.73
N ALA A 300 -15.27 -4.66 8.85
CA ALA A 300 -15.76 -5.03 10.18
C ALA A 300 -17.21 -4.60 10.42
N ARG A 301 -17.66 -3.47 9.87
CA ARG A 301 -19.07 -3.05 9.87
C ARG A 301 -19.93 -3.99 9.04
N LEU A 302 -19.44 -4.42 7.88
CA LEU A 302 -20.13 -5.40 7.04
C LEU A 302 -20.21 -6.80 7.69
N ALA A 303 -19.30 -7.14 8.62
CA ALA A 303 -19.27 -8.42 9.35
C ALA A 303 -20.17 -8.43 10.60
N ALA A 304 -20.74 -7.30 10.96
CA ALA A 304 -21.68 -7.18 12.08
C ALA A 304 -23.09 -7.55 11.63
#